data_9bb0d83dc213284dbd894711f6126322
#
_entry.id   9bb0d83dc213284dbd894711f6126322
#
_cell.length_a   1.000
_cell.length_b   1.000
_cell.length_c   1.000
_cell.angle_alpha   90.00
_cell.angle_beta   90.00
_cell.angle_gamma   90.00
#
_symmetry.space_group_name_H-M   'P 1'
#
loop_
_entity.id
_entity.type
_entity.pdbx_description
1 polymer ?
#
loop_
_entity_poly.entity_id
_entity_poly.type
_entity_poly.pdbx_seq_one_letter_code
_entity_poly.pdbx_strand_id
1 'polypeptide(L)'
;DTQMIQHQSGILADVPSQARHLYFALESQEGLQTALEGLSRLADGDSLVVGFGESLVNALGARVEGLRTFPALTGAGVDVPSTQHALWCWLRGDDRGELLHRARELEAALAPALRPVRMAEAFRYGIGRDLTGYEDGTENPEGEDAEAAAIVGAGTEQVAGGSFAAVQHWLHDLNLIQARTQIGRAHV
;
A
#
# COMPACT_ATOMS: atom_id res chain seq x y z
N ASP A 1 23.45 -13.06 -19.23
CA ASP A 1 22.38 -12.03 -19.25
C ASP A 1 21.73 -12.00 -17.88
N THR A 2 22.13 -11.04 -17.05
CA THR A 2 21.43 -10.79 -15.79
C THR A 2 20.10 -10.16 -16.16
N GLN A 3 19.03 -10.95 -16.11
CA GLN A 3 17.68 -10.44 -16.29
C GLN A 3 17.43 -9.42 -15.20
N MET A 4 17.33 -8.14 -15.55
CA MET A 4 16.98 -7.10 -14.58
C MET A 4 15.60 -7.44 -13.99
N ILE A 5 15.53 -7.61 -12.68
CA ILE A 5 14.29 -7.86 -11.97
C ILE A 5 13.48 -6.57 -12.05
N GLN A 6 12.32 -6.62 -12.70
CA GLN A 6 11.39 -5.49 -12.73
C GLN A 6 10.57 -5.49 -11.43
N HIS A 7 10.56 -4.35 -10.76
CA HIS A 7 9.68 -4.08 -9.62
C HIS A 7 8.78 -2.88 -9.92
N GLN A 8 7.75 -2.68 -9.13
CA GLN A 8 6.94 -1.47 -9.19
C GLN A 8 7.77 -0.30 -8.67
N SER A 9 8.15 0.63 -9.57
CA SER A 9 9.05 1.75 -9.26
C SER A 9 8.51 2.66 -8.15
N GLY A 10 7.19 2.78 -8.07
CA GLY A 10 6.51 3.55 -7.02
C GLY A 10 6.80 3.08 -5.59
N ILE A 11 7.28 1.85 -5.39
CA ILE A 11 7.65 1.33 -4.05
C ILE A 11 8.86 2.07 -3.47
N LEU A 12 9.84 2.39 -4.32
CA LEU A 12 11.08 3.07 -3.91
C LEU A 12 11.09 4.57 -4.25
N ALA A 13 10.06 5.05 -4.95
CA ALA A 13 9.96 6.45 -5.32
C ALA A 13 9.59 7.32 -4.11
N ASP A 14 9.94 8.61 -4.20
CA ASP A 14 9.59 9.61 -3.20
C ASP A 14 8.10 9.60 -2.85
N VAL A 15 7.77 9.92 -1.61
CA VAL A 15 6.38 10.05 -1.16
C VAL A 15 5.68 11.14 -1.99
N PRO A 16 4.58 10.83 -2.69
CA PRO A 16 3.86 11.78 -3.53
C PRO A 16 3.20 12.87 -2.69
N SER A 17 2.97 14.05 -3.29
CA SER A 17 2.28 15.14 -2.59
C SER A 17 0.84 14.82 -2.25
N GLN A 18 0.18 14.01 -3.09
CA GLN A 18 -1.18 13.51 -2.92
C GLN A 18 -1.23 12.02 -3.22
N ALA A 19 -2.08 11.30 -2.53
CA ALA A 19 -2.33 9.90 -2.82
C ALA A 19 -3.77 9.51 -2.51
N ARG A 20 -4.19 8.40 -3.12
CA ARG A 20 -5.46 7.76 -2.80
C ARG A 20 -5.24 6.26 -2.68
N HIS A 21 -5.56 5.71 -1.53
CA HIS A 21 -5.53 4.28 -1.27
C HIS A 21 -6.93 3.70 -1.43
N LEU A 22 -7.06 2.70 -2.28
CA LEU A 22 -8.30 1.99 -2.55
C LEU A 22 -8.15 0.53 -2.12
N TYR A 23 -9.14 0.03 -1.42
CA TYR A 23 -9.16 -1.34 -0.93
C TYR A 23 -10.39 -2.06 -1.46
N PHE A 24 -10.19 -3.28 -1.98
CA PHE A 24 -11.24 -4.04 -2.63
C PHE A 24 -11.42 -5.40 -1.97
N ALA A 25 -12.68 -5.84 -1.90
CA ALA A 25 -13.05 -7.19 -1.59
C ALA A 25 -13.33 -7.97 -2.88
N LEU A 26 -12.98 -9.25 -2.91
CA LEU A 26 -13.38 -10.17 -3.96
C LEU A 26 -14.84 -10.55 -3.75
N GLU A 27 -15.70 -10.31 -4.75
CA GLU A 27 -17.12 -10.65 -4.73
C GLU A 27 -17.45 -11.87 -5.59
N SER A 28 -16.74 -12.02 -6.71
CA SER A 28 -17.01 -13.10 -7.65
C SER A 28 -15.71 -13.59 -8.30
N GLN A 29 -15.63 -14.88 -8.51
CA GLN A 29 -14.58 -15.46 -9.38
C GLN A 29 -14.96 -15.35 -10.87
N GLU A 30 -16.25 -15.32 -11.16
CA GLU A 30 -16.74 -14.99 -12.49
C GLU A 30 -16.40 -13.53 -12.80
N GLY A 31 -15.75 -13.27 -13.91
CA GLY A 31 -15.28 -11.91 -14.24
C GLY A 31 -13.93 -11.51 -13.65
N LEU A 32 -13.31 -12.34 -12.80
CA LEU A 32 -12.00 -12.03 -12.21
C LEU A 32 -10.92 -11.84 -13.28
N GLN A 33 -10.90 -12.68 -14.31
CA GLN A 33 -9.99 -12.53 -15.44
C GLN A 33 -10.15 -11.16 -16.13
N THR A 34 -11.41 -10.75 -16.42
CA THR A 34 -11.72 -9.47 -17.03
C THR A 34 -11.28 -8.29 -16.16
N ALA A 35 -11.52 -8.39 -14.84
CA ALA A 35 -11.11 -7.36 -13.88
C ALA A 35 -9.57 -7.21 -13.84
N LEU A 36 -8.83 -8.32 -13.81
CA LEU A 36 -7.36 -8.30 -13.80
C LEU A 36 -6.76 -7.83 -15.12
N GLU A 37 -7.38 -8.13 -16.25
CA GLU A 37 -7.00 -7.57 -17.56
C GLU A 37 -7.24 -6.05 -17.58
N GLY A 38 -8.33 -5.58 -16.97
CA GLY A 38 -8.60 -4.17 -16.75
C GLY A 38 -7.52 -3.50 -15.90
N LEU A 39 -7.20 -4.12 -14.76
CA LEU A 39 -6.15 -3.66 -13.86
C LEU A 39 -4.78 -3.58 -14.56
N SER A 40 -4.41 -4.60 -15.30
CA SER A 40 -3.11 -4.67 -16.00
C SER A 40 -2.90 -3.58 -17.05
N ARG A 41 -3.98 -3.02 -17.58
CA ARG A 41 -3.91 -1.87 -18.52
C ARG A 41 -3.72 -0.54 -17.81
N LEU A 42 -4.10 -0.45 -16.53
CA LEU A 42 -4.05 0.78 -15.72
C LEU A 42 -2.82 0.82 -14.81
N ALA A 43 -2.36 -0.35 -14.34
CA ALA A 43 -1.24 -0.45 -13.41
C ALA A 43 0.09 -0.28 -14.17
N ASP A 44 0.75 0.85 -13.93
CA ASP A 44 2.08 1.17 -14.47
C ASP A 44 3.22 0.85 -13.48
N GLY A 45 2.87 0.51 -12.23
CA GLY A 45 3.82 0.25 -11.16
C GLY A 45 4.50 1.48 -10.59
N ASP A 46 4.22 2.66 -11.10
CA ASP A 46 4.75 3.95 -10.66
C ASP A 46 3.66 4.84 -10.07
N SER A 47 2.78 5.35 -10.92
CA SER A 47 1.65 6.19 -10.51
C SER A 47 0.47 5.39 -9.97
N LEU A 48 0.39 4.10 -10.27
CA LEU A 48 -0.51 3.12 -9.69
C LEU A 48 0.27 1.88 -9.25
N VAL A 49 0.51 1.78 -7.95
CA VAL A 49 1.08 0.59 -7.30
C VAL A 49 -0.05 -0.33 -6.85
N VAL A 50 0.10 -1.63 -7.08
CA VAL A 50 -0.90 -2.63 -6.71
C VAL A 50 -0.33 -3.70 -5.77
N GLY A 51 -1.12 -4.11 -4.79
CA GLY A 51 -0.79 -5.17 -3.87
C GLY A 51 -1.92 -6.20 -3.77
N PHE A 52 -1.60 -7.47 -3.95
CA PHE A 52 -2.55 -8.58 -3.88
C PHE A 52 -2.56 -9.15 -2.46
N GLY A 53 -3.75 -9.24 -1.88
CA GLY A 53 -3.96 -9.94 -0.62
C GLY A 53 -4.04 -11.46 -0.81
N GLU A 54 -3.85 -12.18 0.28
CA GLU A 54 -3.88 -13.65 0.28
C GLU A 54 -5.16 -14.22 -0.33
N SER A 55 -6.32 -13.61 -0.07
CA SER A 55 -7.61 -14.07 -0.61
C SER A 55 -7.69 -14.00 -2.14
N LEU A 56 -7.13 -12.96 -2.75
CA LEU A 56 -7.09 -12.82 -4.20
C LEU A 56 -6.10 -13.83 -4.81
N VAL A 57 -4.92 -13.99 -4.21
CA VAL A 57 -3.91 -14.95 -4.67
C VAL A 57 -4.48 -16.38 -4.63
N ASN A 58 -5.17 -16.74 -3.55
CA ASN A 58 -5.83 -18.04 -3.41
C ASN A 58 -6.95 -18.24 -4.45
N ALA A 59 -7.74 -17.21 -4.73
CA ALA A 59 -8.79 -17.25 -5.77
C ALA A 59 -8.23 -17.47 -7.18
N LEU A 60 -6.99 -17.05 -7.42
CA LEU A 60 -6.25 -17.32 -8.66
C LEU A 60 -5.60 -18.71 -8.70
N GLY A 61 -5.79 -19.53 -7.67
CA GLY A 61 -5.17 -20.86 -7.57
C GLY A 61 -3.66 -20.81 -7.33
N ALA A 62 -3.13 -19.66 -6.91
CA ALA A 62 -1.72 -19.44 -6.65
C ALA A 62 -1.44 -19.41 -5.14
N ARG A 63 -0.16 -19.53 -4.81
CA ARG A 63 0.34 -19.36 -3.44
C ARG A 63 1.67 -18.58 -3.50
N VAL A 64 1.80 -17.59 -2.65
CA VAL A 64 3.03 -16.81 -2.46
C VAL A 64 3.57 -17.13 -1.07
N GLU A 65 4.80 -17.63 -1.01
CA GLU A 65 5.45 -17.90 0.27
C GLU A 65 5.65 -16.60 1.05
N GLY A 66 5.33 -16.60 2.34
CA GLY A 66 5.39 -15.43 3.21
C GLY A 66 4.16 -14.51 3.14
N LEU A 67 3.33 -14.58 2.10
CA LEU A 67 2.08 -13.84 2.05
C LEU A 67 1.06 -14.46 3.00
N ARG A 68 0.59 -13.66 3.93
CA ARG A 68 -0.40 -14.08 4.93
C ARG A 68 -1.27 -12.90 5.36
N THR A 69 -2.47 -13.21 5.81
CA THR A 69 -3.33 -12.24 6.48
C THR A 69 -2.67 -11.76 7.77
N PHE A 70 -2.60 -10.45 7.96
CA PHE A 70 -2.09 -9.87 9.20
C PHE A 70 -3.01 -10.27 10.37
N PRO A 71 -2.51 -10.89 11.44
CA PRO A 71 -3.33 -11.29 12.57
C PRO A 71 -3.78 -10.07 13.39
N ALA A 72 -4.98 -10.13 13.97
CA ALA A 72 -5.36 -9.17 14.99
C ALA A 72 -4.47 -9.33 16.22
N LEU A 73 -3.99 -8.22 16.77
CA LEU A 73 -3.11 -8.19 17.93
C LEU A 73 -3.75 -7.34 19.04
N THR A 74 -3.69 -7.82 20.28
CA THR A 74 -4.16 -7.08 21.45
C THR A 74 -3.01 -6.98 22.44
N GLY A 75 -2.72 -5.76 22.88
CA GLY A 75 -1.72 -5.46 23.91
C GLY A 75 -2.29 -4.58 25.02
N ALA A 76 -1.47 -4.14 25.94
CA ALA A 76 -1.87 -3.33 27.09
C ALA A 76 -2.50 -1.98 26.64
N GLY A 77 -3.82 -1.96 26.52
CA GLY A 77 -4.59 -0.76 26.14
C GLY A 77 -4.59 -0.43 24.63
N VAL A 78 -4.14 -1.34 23.78
CA VAL A 78 -4.11 -1.15 22.33
C VAL A 78 -4.62 -2.41 21.62
N ASP A 79 -5.57 -2.22 20.71
CA ASP A 79 -6.05 -3.25 19.79
C ASP A 79 -5.66 -2.89 18.37
N VAL A 80 -4.97 -3.80 17.69
CA VAL A 80 -4.63 -3.69 16.27
C VAL A 80 -5.53 -4.67 15.51
N PRO A 81 -6.54 -4.18 14.77
CA PRO A 81 -7.46 -5.06 14.07
C PRO A 81 -6.81 -5.69 12.84
N SER A 82 -7.29 -6.87 12.46
CA SER A 82 -7.03 -7.43 11.14
C SER A 82 -8.08 -6.93 10.16
N THR A 83 -7.67 -6.14 9.18
CA THR A 83 -8.55 -5.56 8.16
C THR A 83 -8.07 -5.91 6.76
N GLN A 84 -7.76 -7.18 6.54
CA GLN A 84 -7.24 -7.70 5.29
C GLN A 84 -8.21 -7.49 4.12
N HIS A 85 -7.66 -7.11 2.96
CA HIS A 85 -8.39 -6.90 1.71
C HIS A 85 -7.83 -7.80 0.61
N ALA A 86 -8.64 -8.06 -0.43
CA ALA A 86 -8.24 -8.87 -1.57
C ALA A 86 -7.23 -8.12 -2.47
N LEU A 87 -7.46 -6.82 -2.67
CA LEU A 87 -6.61 -5.96 -3.49
C LEU A 87 -6.45 -4.61 -2.81
N TRP A 88 -5.23 -4.09 -2.84
CA TRP A 88 -4.89 -2.73 -2.49
C TRP A 88 -4.31 -2.02 -3.72
N CYS A 89 -4.78 -0.80 -3.96
CA CYS A 89 -4.33 0.07 -5.03
C CYS A 89 -3.89 1.40 -4.45
N TRP A 90 -2.67 1.81 -4.74
CA TRP A 90 -2.11 3.08 -4.32
C TRP A 90 -1.93 3.99 -5.54
N LEU A 91 -2.88 4.89 -5.72
CA LEU A 91 -2.79 5.97 -6.70
C LEU A 91 -1.92 7.09 -6.13
N ARG A 92 -0.88 7.44 -6.86
CA ARG A 92 0.12 8.45 -6.50
C ARG A 92 0.05 9.60 -7.49
N GLY A 93 0.20 10.82 -7.02
CA GLY A 93 0.14 12.02 -7.86
C GLY A 93 0.27 13.31 -7.08
N ASP A 94 -0.04 14.42 -7.73
CA ASP A 94 0.01 15.77 -7.18
C ASP A 94 -1.30 16.55 -7.37
N ASP A 95 -2.23 16.03 -8.18
CA ASP A 95 -3.55 16.60 -8.40
C ASP A 95 -4.66 15.70 -7.86
N ARG A 96 -5.45 16.24 -6.94
CA ARG A 96 -6.52 15.49 -6.26
C ARG A 96 -7.69 15.16 -7.19
N GLY A 97 -7.96 16.01 -8.19
CA GLY A 97 -9.01 15.79 -9.18
C GLY A 97 -8.65 14.66 -10.13
N GLU A 98 -7.41 14.64 -10.61
CA GLU A 98 -6.90 13.55 -11.44
C GLU A 98 -6.92 12.21 -10.69
N LEU A 99 -6.51 12.19 -9.41
CA LEU A 99 -6.60 10.99 -8.59
C LEU A 99 -8.04 10.50 -8.41
N LEU A 100 -9.02 11.41 -8.35
CA LEU A 100 -10.44 11.05 -8.30
C LEU A 100 -10.88 10.36 -9.60
N HIS A 101 -10.54 10.92 -10.75
CA HIS A 101 -10.93 10.36 -12.05
C HIS A 101 -10.28 9.00 -12.29
N ARG A 102 -9.00 8.86 -11.98
CA ARG A 102 -8.27 7.59 -12.07
C ARG A 102 -8.83 6.53 -11.12
N ALA A 103 -9.24 6.92 -9.90
CA ALA A 103 -9.91 6.01 -8.98
C ALA A 103 -11.22 5.47 -9.54
N ARG A 104 -12.04 6.32 -10.16
CA ARG A 104 -13.30 5.90 -10.79
C ARG A 104 -13.08 4.98 -11.99
N GLU A 105 -12.05 5.22 -12.79
CA GLU A 105 -11.68 4.35 -13.90
C GLU A 105 -11.24 2.97 -13.38
N LEU A 106 -10.42 2.94 -12.34
CA LEU A 106 -9.98 1.71 -11.68
C LEU A 106 -11.16 0.93 -11.09
N GLU A 107 -12.07 1.59 -10.38
CA GLU A 107 -13.28 0.97 -9.84
C GLU A 107 -14.14 0.36 -10.94
N ALA A 108 -14.32 1.06 -12.07
CA ALA A 108 -15.08 0.56 -13.21
C ALA A 108 -14.43 -0.67 -13.85
N ALA A 109 -13.10 -0.65 -14.00
CA ALA A 109 -12.33 -1.78 -14.55
C ALA A 109 -12.39 -3.02 -13.65
N LEU A 110 -12.44 -2.84 -12.34
CA LEU A 110 -12.46 -3.92 -11.34
C LEU A 110 -13.87 -4.44 -11.00
N ALA A 111 -14.92 -3.67 -11.33
CA ALA A 111 -16.32 -3.99 -11.01
C ALA A 111 -16.82 -5.40 -11.40
N PRO A 112 -16.28 -6.07 -12.46
CA PRO A 112 -16.71 -7.43 -12.78
C PRO A 112 -16.49 -8.46 -11.67
N ALA A 113 -15.52 -8.24 -10.78
CA ALA A 113 -15.17 -9.23 -9.76
C ALA A 113 -14.85 -8.63 -8.38
N LEU A 114 -14.49 -7.36 -8.30
CA LEU A 114 -13.99 -6.72 -7.10
C LEU A 114 -14.83 -5.48 -6.76
N ARG A 115 -15.19 -5.34 -5.50
CA ARG A 115 -15.94 -4.19 -5.00
C ARG A 115 -15.07 -3.32 -4.09
N PRO A 116 -15.09 -1.99 -4.26
CA PRO A 116 -14.43 -1.10 -3.32
C PRO A 116 -15.10 -1.20 -1.93
N VAL A 117 -14.30 -1.38 -0.89
CA VAL A 117 -14.76 -1.50 0.50
C VAL A 117 -14.25 -0.38 1.39
N ARG A 118 -13.14 0.22 0.99
CA ARG A 118 -12.54 1.34 1.71
C ARG A 118 -11.73 2.22 0.77
N MET A 119 -11.69 3.49 1.09
CA MET A 119 -10.81 4.47 0.46
C MET A 119 -10.22 5.37 1.54
N ALA A 120 -8.96 5.76 1.36
CA ALA A 120 -8.31 6.79 2.16
C ALA A 120 -7.58 7.77 1.24
N GLU A 121 -7.88 9.05 1.39
CA GLU A 121 -7.09 10.11 0.79
C GLU A 121 -5.91 10.42 1.70
N ALA A 122 -4.73 10.56 1.11
CA ALA A 122 -3.50 10.85 1.80
C ALA A 122 -2.76 12.01 1.14
N PHE A 123 -1.96 12.69 1.91
CA PHE A 123 -1.13 13.80 1.45
C PHE A 123 0.20 13.81 2.19
N ARG A 124 1.21 14.38 1.56
CA ARG A 124 2.50 14.60 2.20
C ARG A 124 2.48 15.90 3.00
N TYR A 125 2.75 15.82 4.28
CA TYR A 125 2.88 16.99 5.12
C TYR A 125 4.31 17.53 5.10
N GLY A 126 4.49 18.73 4.59
CA GLY A 126 5.80 19.38 4.47
C GLY A 126 6.79 18.54 3.66
N ILE A 127 7.94 18.26 4.25
CA ILE A 127 9.02 17.45 3.65
C ILE A 127 8.80 15.92 3.80
N GLY A 128 7.65 15.48 4.32
CA GLY A 128 7.37 14.06 4.64
C GLY A 128 7.27 13.82 6.15
N ARG A 129 6.90 14.84 6.92
CA ARG A 129 6.70 14.71 8.36
C ARG A 129 5.39 14.00 8.67
N ASP A 130 5.37 13.34 9.81
CA ASP A 130 4.15 12.91 10.48
C ASP A 130 3.31 14.14 10.91
N LEU A 131 1.98 14.00 11.05
CA LEU A 131 1.10 15.10 11.47
C LEU A 131 1.40 15.60 12.89
N THR A 132 2.14 14.86 13.68
CA THR A 132 2.67 15.29 14.97
C THR A 132 3.86 16.26 14.86
N GLY A 133 4.43 16.40 13.65
CA GLY A 133 5.56 17.26 13.31
C GLY A 133 6.93 16.59 13.37
N TYR A 134 6.99 15.32 13.77
CA TYR A 134 8.24 14.54 13.74
C TYR A 134 8.59 14.10 12.34
N GLU A 135 9.88 13.96 12.06
CA GLU A 135 10.36 13.32 10.84
C GLU A 135 10.15 11.81 10.98
N ASP A 136 9.50 11.23 9.96
CA ASP A 136 9.33 9.78 9.85
C ASP A 136 10.34 9.20 8.89
N GLY A 137 10.74 7.95 9.12
CA GLY A 137 11.63 7.22 8.24
C GLY A 137 13.10 7.63 8.26
N THR A 138 13.59 8.34 9.27
CA THR A 138 15.00 8.78 9.39
C THR A 138 16.00 7.64 9.45
N GLU A 139 15.57 6.45 9.82
CA GLU A 139 16.37 5.22 9.84
C GLU A 139 16.10 4.30 8.63
N ASN A 140 15.29 4.74 7.67
CA ASN A 140 15.03 3.96 6.47
C ASN A 140 16.31 3.84 5.65
N PRO A 141 16.60 2.65 5.08
CA PRO A 141 17.71 2.48 4.19
C PRO A 141 17.55 3.30 2.91
N GLU A 142 18.66 3.71 2.31
CA GLU A 142 18.69 4.49 1.07
C GLU A 142 19.46 3.74 -0.03
N GLY A 143 19.24 4.13 -1.29
CA GLY A 143 19.94 3.59 -2.44
C GLY A 143 19.81 2.07 -2.57
N GLU A 144 20.94 1.37 -2.75
CA GLU A 144 20.98 -0.09 -2.91
C GLU A 144 20.48 -0.85 -1.68
N ASP A 145 20.65 -0.29 -0.49
CA ASP A 145 20.16 -0.90 0.76
C ASP A 145 18.62 -0.81 0.84
N ALA A 146 18.02 0.26 0.31
CA ALA A 146 16.56 0.36 0.22
C ALA A 146 15.99 -0.69 -0.74
N GLU A 147 16.61 -0.89 -1.89
CA GLU A 147 16.22 -1.92 -2.85
C GLU A 147 16.37 -3.32 -2.23
N ALA A 148 17.49 -3.60 -1.58
CA ALA A 148 17.74 -4.87 -0.90
C ALA A 148 16.75 -5.17 0.23
N ALA A 149 16.26 -4.13 0.92
CA ALA A 149 15.28 -4.27 2.00
C ALA A 149 13.84 -4.44 1.49
N ALA A 150 13.47 -3.75 0.40
CA ALA A 150 12.09 -3.65 -0.07
C ALA A 150 11.74 -4.65 -1.18
N ILE A 151 12.70 -5.07 -1.99
CA ILE A 151 12.45 -5.87 -3.20
C ILE A 151 12.95 -7.30 -3.01
N VAL A 152 12.10 -8.26 -3.32
CA VAL A 152 12.46 -9.68 -3.29
C VAL A 152 13.46 -9.99 -4.39
N GLY A 153 14.63 -10.49 -4.02
CA GLY A 153 15.73 -10.81 -4.95
C GLY A 153 15.47 -12.02 -5.85
N ALA A 154 16.39 -12.26 -6.80
CA ALA A 154 16.30 -13.24 -7.88
C ALA A 154 16.20 -14.73 -7.44
N GLY A 155 16.44 -15.06 -6.18
CA GLY A 155 16.42 -16.45 -5.67
C GLY A 155 15.04 -17.05 -5.48
N THR A 156 13.96 -16.28 -5.66
CA THR A 156 12.57 -16.70 -5.43
C THR A 156 11.77 -16.49 -6.70
N GLU A 157 11.84 -17.42 -7.65
CA GLU A 157 11.34 -17.28 -9.03
C GLU A 157 9.89 -16.78 -9.16
N GLN A 158 9.02 -17.10 -8.19
CA GLN A 158 7.60 -16.73 -8.27
C GLN A 158 7.32 -15.28 -7.84
N VAL A 159 8.18 -14.66 -7.04
CA VAL A 159 7.95 -13.34 -6.43
C VAL A 159 9.14 -12.39 -6.60
N ALA A 160 10.14 -12.77 -7.37
CA ALA A 160 11.27 -11.91 -7.69
C ALA A 160 10.79 -10.56 -8.26
N GLY A 161 11.30 -9.46 -7.71
CA GLY A 161 10.83 -8.11 -8.03
C GLY A 161 9.56 -7.67 -7.29
N GLY A 162 8.91 -8.57 -6.55
CA GLY A 162 7.80 -8.22 -5.68
C GLY A 162 8.24 -7.55 -4.38
N SER A 163 7.27 -7.01 -3.66
CA SER A 163 7.43 -6.44 -2.32
C SER A 163 6.30 -6.91 -1.42
N PHE A 164 6.56 -7.04 -0.13
CA PHE A 164 5.51 -7.22 0.87
C PHE A 164 5.19 -5.88 1.51
N ALA A 165 3.93 -5.47 1.46
CA ALA A 165 3.49 -4.21 2.04
C ALA A 165 2.53 -4.44 3.21
N ALA A 166 2.79 -3.75 4.33
CA ALA A 166 1.85 -3.60 5.43
C ALA A 166 1.32 -2.16 5.43
N VAL A 167 0.00 -2.02 5.23
CA VAL A 167 -0.64 -0.70 5.17
C VAL A 167 -1.41 -0.46 6.45
N GLN A 168 -1.11 0.67 7.12
CA GLN A 168 -1.73 1.06 8.38
C GLN A 168 -2.40 2.42 8.23
N HIS A 169 -3.61 2.56 8.80
CA HIS A 169 -4.31 3.83 8.88
C HIS A 169 -4.43 4.26 10.34
N TRP A 170 -3.70 5.30 10.70
CA TRP A 170 -3.66 5.83 12.05
C TRP A 170 -4.58 7.04 12.22
N LEU A 171 -5.28 7.08 13.35
CA LEU A 171 -6.01 8.27 13.81
C LEU A 171 -5.22 8.91 14.94
N HIS A 172 -4.63 10.08 14.67
CA HIS A 172 -3.83 10.79 15.66
C HIS A 172 -4.73 11.56 16.64
N ASP A 173 -4.47 11.41 17.94
CA ASP A 173 -5.00 12.31 18.96
C ASP A 173 -4.13 13.58 19.03
N LEU A 174 -4.36 14.49 18.09
CA LEU A 174 -3.60 15.74 17.99
C LEU A 174 -3.79 16.65 19.22
N ASN A 175 -4.96 16.59 19.87
CA ASN A 175 -5.21 17.38 21.08
C ASN A 175 -4.33 16.89 22.24
N LEU A 176 -4.22 15.58 22.42
CA LEU A 176 -3.35 14.98 23.42
C LEU A 176 -1.88 15.33 23.15
N ILE A 177 -1.45 15.28 21.90
CA ILE A 177 -0.07 15.61 21.53
C ILE A 177 0.25 17.07 21.79
N GLN A 178 -0.66 17.99 21.46
CA GLN A 178 -0.49 19.42 21.72
C GLN A 178 -0.44 19.77 23.22
N ALA A 179 -1.16 19.02 24.04
CA ALA A 179 -1.18 19.20 25.48
C ALA A 179 0.12 18.74 26.18
N ARG A 180 0.95 17.93 25.51
CA ARG A 180 2.24 17.46 26.04
C ARG A 180 3.27 18.57 26.02
N THR A 181 4.07 18.66 27.10
CA THR A 181 5.23 19.56 27.15
C THR A 181 6.30 19.14 26.13
N GLN A 182 7.17 20.08 25.73
CA GLN A 182 8.27 19.76 24.82
C GLN A 182 9.17 18.61 25.32
N ILE A 183 9.38 18.51 26.63
CA ILE A 183 10.17 17.44 27.25
C ILE A 183 9.45 16.08 27.08
N GLY A 184 8.13 16.04 27.22
CA GLY A 184 7.35 14.82 27.00
C GLY A 184 7.28 14.38 25.54
N ARG A 185 7.48 15.29 24.58
CA ARG A 185 7.55 14.97 23.14
C ARG A 185 8.90 14.37 22.71
N ALA A 186 9.96 14.73 23.41
CA ALA A 186 11.31 14.22 23.10
C ALA A 186 11.55 12.76 23.53
N HIS A 187 10.61 12.16 24.25
CA HIS A 187 10.71 10.79 24.76
C HIS A 187 9.63 9.83 24.22
N VAL A 188 8.96 10.22 23.14
CA VAL A 188 7.92 9.35 22.50
C VAL A 188 8.45 8.75 21.22
#